data_440d843e77e14a1b274a82d29fae80ae
#
_entry.id   440d843e77e14a1b274a82d29fae80ae
#
_cell.length_a   1.000
_cell.length_b   1.000
_cell.length_c   1.000
_cell.angle_alpha   90.00
_cell.angle_beta   90.00
_cell.angle_gamma   90.00
#
_symmetry.space_group_name_H-M   'P 1'
#
loop_
_entity.id
_entity.type
_entity.pdbx_description
1 polymer ?
#
loop_
_entity_poly.entity_id
_entity_poly.type
_entity_poly.pdbx_seq_one_letter_code
_entity_poly.pdbx_strand_id
1 'polypeptide(L)'
;NQNNFIEFKGKSEKILAEDISSPLKIYELFLETISKENGSSISCEQTPKNLYYLEEILDFFPDAKVINLVRDQRDVLLSQKNKWKRRFLGAKSIPMIEAIRSFVNYHPILTAKVWNSSLYQTSKFRSNSRVKIVKFEDLLVDSRIQVHEICKFLEIDFQENMLKVPVIGSSTENDSKSELVIDSSKISKWKKGGLTSSEIYLSQNLSSNMMDEFGYEKETFTFPPIMVVLH
;
A
#
# COMPACT_ATOMS: atom_id res chain seq x y z
N ASN A 1 12.79 23.26 -2.10
CA ASN A 1 13.67 22.89 -2.60
C ASN A 1 13.91 23.00 -4.11
N GLN A 2 14.28 24.24 -4.52
CA GLN A 2 14.64 24.54 -5.89
C GLN A 2 15.87 23.75 -6.39
N ASN A 3 16.83 23.49 -5.52
CA ASN A 3 18.04 22.74 -5.89
C ASN A 3 17.73 21.30 -6.31
N ASN A 4 16.83 20.60 -5.61
CA ASN A 4 16.43 19.24 -5.99
C ASN A 4 15.66 19.22 -7.33
N PHE A 5 14.91 20.29 -7.62
CA PHE A 5 14.18 20.39 -8.89
C PHE A 5 15.10 20.65 -10.09
N ILE A 6 16.10 21.51 -9.91
CA ILE A 6 17.12 21.81 -10.95
C ILE A 6 17.98 20.57 -11.22
N GLU A 7 18.39 19.87 -10.17
CA GLU A 7 19.15 18.63 -10.26
C GLU A 7 18.36 17.52 -10.97
N PHE A 8 17.07 17.37 -10.62
CA PHE A 8 16.16 16.44 -11.31
C PHE A 8 15.94 16.79 -12.78
N LYS A 9 15.84 18.08 -13.12
CA LYS A 9 15.69 18.54 -14.49
C LYS A 9 16.92 18.21 -15.34
N GLY A 10 18.12 18.44 -14.85
CA GLY A 10 19.37 18.10 -15.56
C GLY A 10 19.55 16.58 -15.77
N LYS A 11 19.01 15.75 -14.87
CA LYS A 11 19.02 14.29 -14.99
C LYS A 11 17.98 13.81 -16.02
N SER A 12 16.80 14.39 -16.01
CA SER A 12 15.77 14.06 -17.00
C SER A 12 16.20 14.42 -18.43
N GLU A 13 16.97 15.50 -18.63
CA GLU A 13 17.53 15.89 -19.94
C GLU A 13 18.57 14.86 -20.44
N LYS A 14 19.38 14.27 -19.55
CA LYS A 14 20.31 13.18 -19.90
C LYS A 14 19.58 11.90 -20.29
N ILE A 15 18.55 11.52 -19.52
CA ILE A 15 17.70 10.35 -19.83
C ILE A 15 17.00 10.55 -21.19
N LEU A 16 16.52 11.77 -21.46
CA LEU A 16 15.86 12.11 -22.74
C LEU A 16 16.81 12.20 -23.94
N ALA A 17 18.11 12.24 -23.74
CA ALA A 17 19.11 12.23 -24.79
C ALA A 17 19.50 10.83 -25.29
N GLU A 18 19.12 9.78 -24.56
CA GLU A 18 19.28 8.40 -25.00
C GLU A 18 18.15 7.99 -25.95
N ASP A 19 18.37 6.96 -26.78
CA ASP A 19 17.37 6.49 -27.75
C ASP A 19 16.16 5.86 -27.05
N ILE A 20 15.16 6.70 -26.81
CA ILE A 20 13.98 6.36 -26.00
C ILE A 20 12.93 5.72 -26.90
N SER A 21 12.91 4.41 -26.94
CA SER A 21 11.97 3.64 -27.75
C SER A 21 10.58 3.48 -27.14
N SER A 22 10.44 3.65 -25.80
CA SER A 22 9.14 3.49 -25.13
C SER A 22 9.09 4.19 -23.76
N PRO A 23 7.88 4.48 -23.20
CA PRO A 23 7.73 4.98 -21.82
C PRO A 23 8.31 4.03 -20.77
N LEU A 24 8.25 2.71 -20.98
CA LEU A 24 8.82 1.72 -20.08
C LEU A 24 10.35 1.79 -20.03
N LYS A 25 10.99 2.10 -21.18
CA LYS A 25 12.45 2.30 -21.24
C LYS A 25 12.87 3.56 -20.47
N ILE A 26 12.09 4.64 -20.54
CA ILE A 26 12.31 5.83 -19.71
C ILE A 26 12.24 5.48 -18.23
N TYR A 27 11.24 4.69 -17.87
CA TYR A 27 11.03 4.28 -16.49
C TYR A 27 12.17 3.40 -15.97
N GLU A 28 12.65 2.46 -16.77
CA GLU A 28 13.82 1.64 -16.45
C GLU A 28 15.07 2.50 -16.19
N LEU A 29 15.40 3.40 -17.12
CA LEU A 29 16.54 4.32 -17.00
C LEU A 29 16.42 5.23 -15.76
N PHE A 30 15.21 5.68 -15.44
CA PHE A 30 14.93 6.46 -14.24
C PHE A 30 15.22 5.64 -12.96
N LEU A 31 14.74 4.40 -12.89
CA LEU A 31 14.99 3.51 -11.74
C LEU A 31 16.48 3.19 -11.59
N GLU A 32 17.17 2.89 -12.69
CA GLU A 32 18.63 2.65 -12.66
C GLU A 32 19.40 3.87 -12.18
N THR A 33 19.02 5.07 -12.65
CA THR A 33 19.67 6.32 -12.26
C THR A 33 19.54 6.55 -10.75
N ILE A 34 18.33 6.39 -10.22
CA ILE A 34 18.09 6.52 -8.77
C ILE A 34 18.90 5.49 -7.97
N SER A 35 18.94 4.25 -8.42
CA SER A 35 19.70 3.20 -7.74
C SER A 35 21.19 3.49 -7.72
N LYS A 36 21.77 3.87 -8.85
CA LYS A 36 23.20 4.25 -8.95
C LYS A 36 23.54 5.41 -8.03
N GLU A 37 22.68 6.42 -7.94
CA GLU A 37 22.90 7.60 -7.06
C GLU A 37 22.84 7.25 -5.58
N ASN A 38 22.04 6.26 -5.21
CA ASN A 38 21.95 5.78 -3.84
C ASN A 38 22.94 4.65 -3.52
N GLY A 39 23.86 4.31 -4.44
CA GLY A 39 24.82 3.23 -4.27
C GLY A 39 24.15 1.84 -4.15
N SER A 40 22.94 1.69 -4.70
CA SER A 40 22.17 0.45 -4.66
C SER A 40 22.29 -0.31 -5.98
N SER A 41 22.35 -1.62 -5.92
CA SER A 41 22.29 -2.53 -7.07
C SER A 41 20.86 -2.95 -7.43
N ILE A 42 19.90 -2.70 -6.56
CA ILE A 42 18.51 -3.09 -6.73
C ILE A 42 17.63 -1.83 -6.69
N SER A 43 16.83 -1.65 -7.73
CA SER A 43 15.81 -0.62 -7.76
C SER A 43 14.55 -1.08 -7.05
N CYS A 44 13.93 -0.20 -6.27
CA CYS A 44 12.66 -0.48 -5.61
C CYS A 44 11.66 0.64 -5.89
N GLU A 45 10.46 0.26 -6.27
CA GLU A 45 9.37 1.18 -6.56
C GLU A 45 8.09 0.78 -5.81
N GLN A 46 7.32 1.74 -5.32
CA GLN A 46 6.08 1.51 -4.61
C GLN A 46 4.96 2.41 -5.12
N THR A 47 4.22 1.94 -6.12
CA THR A 47 2.99 2.56 -6.61
C THR A 47 1.84 1.54 -6.55
N PRO A 48 0.85 1.73 -5.68
CA PRO A 48 -0.24 0.74 -5.50
C PRO A 48 -1.02 0.43 -6.79
N LYS A 49 -1.07 1.37 -7.74
CA LYS A 49 -1.75 1.17 -9.03
C LYS A 49 -1.03 0.22 -9.98
N ASN A 50 0.26 -0.04 -9.76
CA ASN A 50 1.04 -1.00 -10.56
C ASN A 50 0.44 -2.42 -10.52
N LEU A 51 -0.35 -2.72 -9.49
CA LEU A 51 -1.08 -3.98 -9.40
C LEU A 51 -1.98 -4.25 -10.62
N TYR A 52 -2.53 -3.21 -11.24
CA TYR A 52 -3.40 -3.34 -12.42
C TYR A 52 -2.65 -3.54 -13.72
N TYR A 53 -1.34 -3.31 -13.71
CA TYR A 53 -0.41 -3.45 -14.85
C TYR A 53 0.65 -4.52 -14.56
N LEU A 54 0.35 -5.45 -13.66
CA LEU A 54 1.34 -6.39 -13.15
C LEU A 54 1.81 -7.37 -14.22
N GLU A 55 0.93 -7.75 -15.15
CA GLU A 55 1.26 -8.61 -16.27
C GLU A 55 2.28 -7.92 -17.19
N GLU A 56 2.00 -6.70 -17.61
CA GLU A 56 2.89 -5.89 -18.47
C GLU A 56 4.22 -5.59 -17.77
N ILE A 57 4.20 -5.33 -16.45
CA ILE A 57 5.43 -5.10 -15.68
C ILE A 57 6.29 -6.36 -15.64
N LEU A 58 5.68 -7.52 -15.38
CA LEU A 58 6.40 -8.78 -15.32
C LEU A 58 6.91 -9.24 -16.68
N ASP A 59 6.23 -8.90 -17.76
CA ASP A 59 6.66 -9.20 -19.13
C ASP A 59 7.83 -8.30 -19.54
N PHE A 60 7.77 -7.02 -19.23
CA PHE A 60 8.82 -6.07 -19.60
C PHE A 60 10.08 -6.20 -18.72
N PHE A 61 9.91 -6.48 -17.42
CA PHE A 61 11.00 -6.68 -16.46
C PHE A 61 11.06 -8.15 -16.03
N PRO A 62 11.78 -9.01 -16.77
CA PRO A 62 11.79 -10.45 -16.51
C PRO A 62 12.36 -10.82 -15.12
N ASP A 63 13.25 -9.99 -14.59
CA ASP A 63 13.90 -10.21 -13.27
C ASP A 63 13.14 -9.51 -12.12
N ALA A 64 12.07 -8.78 -12.41
CA ALA A 64 11.30 -8.10 -11.38
C ALA A 64 10.61 -9.08 -10.44
N LYS A 65 10.73 -8.83 -9.14
CA LYS A 65 10.02 -9.51 -8.07
C LYS A 65 9.05 -8.55 -7.41
N VAL A 66 7.84 -9.00 -7.16
CA VAL A 66 6.75 -8.17 -6.65
C VAL A 66 6.31 -8.65 -5.28
N ILE A 67 6.31 -7.75 -4.30
CA ILE A 67 5.71 -7.98 -2.99
C ILE A 67 4.35 -7.27 -3.00
N ASN A 68 3.28 -8.05 -2.90
CA ASN A 68 1.94 -7.51 -2.82
C ASN A 68 1.43 -7.62 -1.38
N LEU A 69 1.37 -6.47 -0.71
CA LEU A 69 0.91 -6.37 0.67
C LEU A 69 -0.61 -6.23 0.72
N VAL A 70 -1.29 -7.19 1.32
CA VAL A 70 -2.74 -7.19 1.53
C VAL A 70 -3.08 -6.93 2.99
N ARG A 71 -4.23 -6.32 3.24
CA ARG A 71 -4.67 -5.95 4.60
C ARG A 71 -6.18 -6.11 4.73
N ASP A 72 -6.67 -6.35 5.98
CA ASP A 72 -8.11 -6.40 6.30
C ASP A 72 -8.82 -5.16 5.76
N GLN A 73 -9.89 -5.42 5.02
CA GLN A 73 -10.68 -4.39 4.35
C GLN A 73 -11.23 -3.34 5.32
N ARG A 74 -11.59 -3.72 6.55
CA ARG A 74 -12.17 -2.84 7.56
C ARG A 74 -11.11 -1.87 8.13
N ASP A 75 -9.86 -2.34 8.27
CA ASP A 75 -8.75 -1.46 8.61
C ASP A 75 -8.39 -0.51 7.48
N VAL A 76 -8.48 -0.96 6.22
CA VAL A 76 -8.32 -0.10 5.04
C VAL A 76 -9.43 0.95 5.01
N LEU A 77 -10.68 0.54 5.25
CA LEU A 77 -11.84 1.45 5.30
C LEU A 77 -11.67 2.52 6.39
N LEU A 78 -11.28 2.12 7.59
CA LEU A 78 -10.99 3.03 8.70
C LEU A 78 -9.87 4.03 8.35
N SER A 79 -8.81 3.54 7.70
CA SER A 79 -7.71 4.38 7.24
C SER A 79 -8.17 5.39 6.20
N GLN A 80 -8.98 4.99 5.22
CA GLN A 80 -9.53 5.90 4.20
C GLN A 80 -10.48 6.93 4.81
N LYS A 81 -11.34 6.53 5.75
CA LYS A 81 -12.23 7.44 6.50
C LYS A 81 -11.46 8.54 7.23
N ASN A 82 -10.30 8.21 7.79
CA ASN A 82 -9.45 9.13 8.54
C ASN A 82 -8.34 9.80 7.70
N LYS A 83 -8.27 9.52 6.40
CA LYS A 83 -7.17 9.99 5.53
C LYS A 83 -6.96 11.51 5.57
N TRP A 84 -8.03 12.28 5.68
CA TRP A 84 -8.00 13.74 5.78
C TRP A 84 -7.22 14.26 7.01
N LYS A 85 -7.18 13.46 8.10
CA LYS A 85 -6.48 13.80 9.35
C LYS A 85 -4.96 13.83 9.20
N ARG A 86 -4.40 13.16 8.18
CA ARG A 86 -2.95 13.08 7.96
C ARG A 86 -2.26 14.45 7.91
N ARG A 87 -2.92 15.44 7.30
CA ARG A 87 -2.43 16.82 7.30
C ARG A 87 -2.14 17.34 8.71
N PHE A 88 -2.95 16.98 9.67
CA PHE A 88 -2.86 17.45 11.06
C PHE A 88 -1.97 16.56 11.93
N LEU A 89 -1.59 15.39 11.44
CA LEU A 89 -0.80 14.38 12.14
C LEU A 89 0.67 14.31 11.66
N GLY A 90 1.15 15.33 10.99
CA GLY A 90 2.56 15.42 10.56
C GLY A 90 2.75 15.74 9.08
N ALA A 91 1.85 15.30 8.21
CA ALA A 91 1.93 15.55 6.77
C ALA A 91 1.46 16.96 6.38
N LYS A 92 2.08 18.01 6.95
CA LYS A 92 1.72 19.43 6.73
C LYS A 92 1.84 19.88 5.27
N SER A 93 2.62 19.16 4.45
CA SER A 93 2.76 19.40 3.01
C SER A 93 1.49 19.08 2.21
N ILE A 94 0.55 18.30 2.76
CA ILE A 94 -0.74 18.03 2.11
C ILE A 94 -1.55 19.33 2.09
N PRO A 95 -1.97 19.86 0.91
CA PRO A 95 -2.81 21.04 0.84
C PRO A 95 -4.15 20.86 1.57
N MET A 96 -4.72 21.93 2.14
CA MET A 96 -6.00 21.87 2.84
C MET A 96 -7.13 21.36 1.93
N ILE A 97 -7.11 21.78 0.67
CA ILE A 97 -8.12 21.34 -0.31
C ILE A 97 -8.10 19.82 -0.51
N GLU A 98 -6.93 19.18 -0.45
CA GLU A 98 -6.81 17.72 -0.57
C GLU A 98 -7.32 17.00 0.70
N ALA A 99 -7.15 17.61 1.87
CA ALA A 99 -7.73 17.09 3.11
C ALA A 99 -9.26 17.13 3.04
N ILE A 100 -9.84 18.28 2.63
CA ILE A 100 -11.28 18.44 2.43
C ILE A 100 -11.80 17.46 1.38
N ARG A 101 -11.12 17.34 0.24
CA ARG A 101 -11.47 16.39 -0.83
C ARG A 101 -11.46 14.94 -0.32
N SER A 102 -10.47 14.58 0.48
CA SER A 102 -10.38 13.24 1.08
C SER A 102 -11.50 12.96 2.07
N PHE A 103 -11.99 13.98 2.79
CA PHE A 103 -13.12 13.86 3.69
C PHE A 103 -14.44 13.69 2.93
N VAL A 104 -14.69 14.57 1.94
CA VAL A 104 -15.96 14.57 1.17
C VAL A 104 -16.09 13.32 0.29
N ASN A 105 -14.98 12.85 -0.29
CA ASN A 105 -14.97 11.71 -1.21
C ASN A 105 -14.89 10.34 -0.49
N TYR A 106 -14.88 10.32 0.84
CA TYR A 106 -14.94 9.04 1.55
C TYR A 106 -16.29 8.37 1.31
N HIS A 107 -16.26 7.12 0.85
CA HIS A 107 -17.46 6.33 0.66
C HIS A 107 -17.16 4.84 0.90
N PRO A 108 -17.88 4.16 1.83
CA PRO A 108 -17.58 2.78 2.21
C PRO A 108 -17.72 1.79 1.04
N ILE A 109 -18.74 1.95 0.21
CA ILE A 109 -18.97 1.08 -0.95
C ILE A 109 -17.85 1.22 -1.99
N LEU A 110 -17.41 2.46 -2.29
CA LEU A 110 -16.32 2.68 -3.24
C LEU A 110 -15.01 2.09 -2.72
N THR A 111 -14.72 2.28 -1.44
CA THR A 111 -13.53 1.68 -0.81
C THR A 111 -13.57 0.17 -0.87
N ALA A 112 -14.73 -0.46 -0.59
CA ALA A 112 -14.91 -1.90 -0.70
C ALA A 112 -14.71 -2.40 -2.14
N LYS A 113 -15.26 -1.71 -3.14
CA LYS A 113 -15.07 -2.06 -4.55
C LYS A 113 -13.62 -1.99 -5.00
N VAL A 114 -12.89 -0.93 -4.59
CA VAL A 114 -11.46 -0.80 -4.90
C VAL A 114 -10.66 -1.92 -4.24
N TRP A 115 -10.94 -2.24 -2.97
CA TRP A 115 -10.30 -3.35 -2.27
C TRP A 115 -10.55 -4.69 -2.97
N ASN A 116 -11.80 -4.99 -3.33
CA ASN A 116 -12.16 -6.20 -4.08
C ASN A 116 -11.42 -6.29 -5.41
N SER A 117 -11.41 -5.20 -6.17
CA SER A 117 -10.71 -5.14 -7.45
C SER A 117 -9.21 -5.41 -7.28
N SER A 118 -8.61 -4.84 -6.24
CA SER A 118 -7.19 -5.06 -5.94
C SER A 118 -6.91 -6.52 -5.57
N LEU A 119 -7.72 -7.13 -4.72
CA LEU A 119 -7.54 -8.54 -4.34
C LEU A 119 -7.85 -9.50 -5.49
N TYR A 120 -8.81 -9.18 -6.33
CA TYR A 120 -9.08 -9.95 -7.54
C TYR A 120 -7.88 -9.93 -8.50
N GLN A 121 -7.22 -8.77 -8.68
CA GLN A 121 -5.97 -8.72 -9.46
C GLN A 121 -4.86 -9.51 -8.76
N THR A 122 -4.73 -9.37 -7.43
CA THR A 122 -3.75 -10.13 -6.64
C THR A 122 -3.93 -11.65 -6.82
N SER A 123 -5.16 -12.14 -6.79
CA SER A 123 -5.45 -13.59 -6.87
C SER A 123 -5.00 -14.22 -8.19
N LYS A 124 -4.99 -13.46 -9.29
CA LYS A 124 -4.49 -13.94 -10.60
C LYS A 124 -3.01 -14.33 -10.57
N PHE A 125 -2.24 -13.70 -9.70
CA PHE A 125 -0.79 -13.92 -9.61
C PHE A 125 -0.38 -14.81 -8.43
N ARG A 126 -1.35 -15.47 -7.77
CA ARG A 126 -1.08 -16.31 -6.59
C ARG A 126 -0.09 -17.44 -6.87
N SER A 127 -0.09 -17.98 -8.08
CA SER A 127 0.82 -19.06 -8.51
C SER A 127 2.06 -18.54 -9.25
N ASN A 128 2.24 -17.24 -9.39
CA ASN A 128 3.39 -16.68 -10.07
C ASN A 128 4.58 -16.63 -9.12
N SER A 129 5.69 -17.32 -9.46
CA SER A 129 6.89 -17.40 -8.61
C SER A 129 7.58 -16.05 -8.39
N ARG A 130 7.31 -15.06 -9.22
CA ARG A 130 7.83 -13.69 -9.10
C ARG A 130 6.93 -12.76 -8.28
N VAL A 131 5.80 -13.26 -7.74
CA VAL A 131 4.87 -12.46 -6.94
C VAL A 131 4.69 -13.11 -5.57
N LYS A 132 5.08 -12.40 -4.52
CA LYS A 132 4.85 -12.82 -3.13
C LYS A 132 3.73 -11.99 -2.52
N ILE A 133 2.66 -12.67 -2.12
CA ILE A 133 1.55 -12.05 -1.37
C ILE A 133 1.88 -12.13 0.12
N VAL A 134 1.83 -10.99 0.80
CA VAL A 134 2.11 -10.87 2.24
C VAL A 134 0.90 -10.23 2.92
N LYS A 135 0.40 -10.84 3.98
CA LYS A 135 -0.59 -10.19 4.83
C LYS A 135 0.07 -9.19 5.77
N PHE A 136 -0.48 -7.99 5.83
CA PHE A 136 -0.01 -6.94 6.73
C PHE A 136 -0.08 -7.39 8.19
N GLU A 137 -1.10 -8.13 8.54
CA GLU A 137 -1.31 -8.68 9.89
C GLU A 137 -0.19 -9.64 10.26
N ASP A 138 0.16 -10.59 9.38
CA ASP A 138 1.24 -11.55 9.61
C ASP A 138 2.59 -10.84 9.74
N LEU A 139 2.83 -9.81 8.91
CA LEU A 139 4.03 -8.98 9.00
C LEU A 139 4.15 -8.27 10.36
N LEU A 140 3.03 -7.89 10.99
CA LEU A 140 3.06 -7.23 12.30
C LEU A 140 3.14 -8.22 13.47
N VAL A 141 2.61 -9.44 13.32
CA VAL A 141 2.65 -10.48 14.37
C VAL A 141 4.05 -11.09 14.47
N ASP A 142 4.60 -11.53 13.33
CA ASP A 142 5.88 -12.24 13.24
C ASP A 142 6.85 -11.54 12.27
N SER A 143 7.10 -10.25 12.53
CA SER A 143 7.88 -9.39 11.62
C SER A 143 9.23 -9.98 11.24
N ARG A 144 9.95 -10.58 12.18
CA ARG A 144 11.26 -11.19 11.89
C ARG A 144 11.12 -12.32 10.88
N ILE A 145 10.16 -13.23 11.08
CA ILE A 145 9.93 -14.38 10.19
C ILE A 145 9.49 -13.88 8.82
N GLN A 146 8.53 -12.96 8.78
CA GLN A 146 8.00 -12.42 7.53
C GLN A 146 9.07 -11.66 6.72
N VAL A 147 9.90 -10.86 7.38
CA VAL A 147 10.98 -10.13 6.70
C VAL A 147 12.06 -11.10 6.20
N HIS A 148 12.40 -12.16 6.95
CA HIS A 148 13.28 -13.21 6.45
C HIS A 148 12.72 -13.90 5.20
N GLU A 149 11.44 -14.24 5.19
CA GLU A 149 10.77 -14.83 4.03
C GLU A 149 10.72 -13.89 2.82
N ILE A 150 10.57 -12.58 3.07
CA ILE A 150 10.66 -11.55 2.02
C ILE A 150 12.09 -11.48 1.48
N CYS A 151 13.10 -11.44 2.34
CA CYS A 151 14.52 -11.41 1.92
C CYS A 151 14.89 -12.64 1.10
N LYS A 152 14.47 -13.83 1.55
CA LYS A 152 14.65 -15.09 0.80
C LYS A 152 14.00 -15.04 -0.58
N PHE A 153 12.78 -14.52 -0.67
CA PHE A 153 12.08 -14.34 -1.93
C PHE A 153 12.81 -13.35 -2.86
N LEU A 154 13.33 -12.25 -2.30
CA LEU A 154 14.09 -11.24 -3.05
C LEU A 154 15.54 -11.65 -3.35
N GLU A 155 16.03 -12.75 -2.75
CA GLU A 155 17.43 -13.22 -2.84
C GLU A 155 18.42 -12.18 -2.30
N ILE A 156 18.05 -11.52 -1.18
CA ILE A 156 18.90 -10.58 -0.44
C ILE A 156 19.12 -11.03 0.99
N ASP A 157 20.21 -10.56 1.60
CA ASP A 157 20.52 -10.89 2.97
C ASP A 157 19.61 -10.12 3.95
N PHE A 158 19.14 -10.84 4.97
CA PHE A 158 18.41 -10.22 6.07
C PHE A 158 19.34 -9.37 6.95
N GLN A 159 18.88 -8.21 7.36
CA GLN A 159 19.56 -7.33 8.30
C GLN A 159 18.61 -6.87 9.42
N GLU A 160 19.09 -6.83 10.65
CA GLU A 160 18.30 -6.44 11.83
C GLU A 160 17.67 -5.03 11.73
N ASN A 161 18.34 -4.12 11.01
CA ASN A 161 17.81 -2.78 10.78
C ASN A 161 16.55 -2.75 9.91
N MET A 162 16.25 -3.80 9.14
CA MET A 162 15.01 -3.94 8.37
C MET A 162 13.77 -4.04 9.25
N LEU A 163 13.94 -4.41 10.53
CA LEU A 163 12.86 -4.45 11.52
C LEU A 163 12.59 -3.07 12.17
N LYS A 164 13.40 -2.06 11.87
CA LYS A 164 13.30 -0.72 12.44
C LYS A 164 12.61 0.20 11.44
N VAL A 165 11.31 0.40 11.59
CA VAL A 165 10.49 1.18 10.64
C VAL A 165 9.99 2.45 11.32
N PRO A 166 10.18 3.65 10.70
CA PRO A 166 9.64 4.89 11.26
C PRO A 166 8.11 4.93 11.14
N VAL A 167 7.45 5.55 12.10
CA VAL A 167 6.00 5.81 12.03
C VAL A 167 5.78 7.03 11.14
N ILE A 168 5.45 6.81 9.88
CA ILE A 168 5.20 7.87 8.90
C ILE A 168 3.90 7.61 8.14
N GLY A 169 3.13 8.68 7.89
CA GLY A 169 1.93 8.64 7.06
C GLY A 169 0.74 7.94 7.69
N SER A 170 0.70 7.81 9.01
CA SER A 170 -0.47 7.31 9.74
C SER A 170 -1.66 8.26 9.57
N SER A 171 -2.87 7.71 9.49
CA SER A 171 -4.13 8.47 9.53
C SER A 171 -4.72 8.59 10.95
N THR A 172 -4.05 7.98 11.94
CA THR A 172 -4.51 7.90 13.33
C THR A 172 -3.49 8.31 14.37
N GLU A 173 -2.23 8.50 13.98
CA GLU A 173 -1.10 8.81 14.86
C GLU A 173 -0.22 9.90 14.25
N ASN A 174 0.49 10.65 15.07
CA ASN A 174 1.48 11.62 14.62
C ASN A 174 2.67 10.91 13.97
N ASP A 175 3.22 11.53 12.93
CA ASP A 175 4.46 11.05 12.33
C ASP A 175 5.60 11.15 13.35
N SER A 176 6.33 10.06 13.56
CA SER A 176 7.55 10.00 14.39
C SER A 176 8.66 9.32 13.59
N LYS A 177 9.79 10.03 13.42
CA LYS A 177 10.99 9.47 12.80
C LYS A 177 11.94 8.81 13.82
N SER A 178 11.75 9.12 15.10
CA SER A 178 12.58 8.62 16.20
C SER A 178 12.08 7.29 16.76
N GLU A 179 10.81 7.00 16.61
CA GLU A 179 10.23 5.71 17.02
C GLU A 179 10.34 4.71 15.87
N LEU A 180 11.22 3.74 16.05
CA LEU A 180 11.46 2.68 15.06
C LEU A 180 10.85 1.38 15.60
N VAL A 181 9.56 1.18 15.36
CA VAL A 181 8.83 0.03 15.92
C VAL A 181 7.83 -0.55 14.91
N ILE A 182 7.85 -1.87 14.80
CA ILE A 182 6.74 -2.60 14.18
C ILE A 182 5.67 -2.78 15.25
N ASP A 183 4.54 -2.11 15.08
CA ASP A 183 3.49 -2.01 16.09
C ASP A 183 2.29 -2.90 15.74
N SER A 184 2.18 -4.03 16.44
CA SER A 184 1.06 -4.97 16.29
C SER A 184 -0.30 -4.39 16.72
N SER A 185 -0.31 -3.26 17.47
CA SER A 185 -1.56 -2.57 17.83
C SER A 185 -2.34 -2.04 16.62
N LYS A 186 -1.70 -2.03 15.45
CA LYS A 186 -2.31 -1.63 14.16
C LYS A 186 -3.18 -2.71 13.53
N ILE A 187 -3.15 -3.93 14.07
CA ILE A 187 -4.01 -5.03 13.64
C ILE A 187 -5.42 -4.81 14.23
N SER A 188 -6.43 -5.00 13.41
CA SER A 188 -7.84 -4.91 13.80
C SER A 188 -8.20 -3.59 14.52
N LYS A 189 -7.59 -2.47 14.13
CA LYS A 189 -7.92 -1.14 14.70
C LYS A 189 -9.40 -0.79 14.56
N TRP A 190 -10.04 -1.26 13.50
CA TRP A 190 -11.47 -1.07 13.29
C TRP A 190 -12.34 -1.64 14.44
N LYS A 191 -11.89 -2.67 15.15
CA LYS A 191 -12.59 -3.22 16.33
C LYS A 191 -12.57 -2.27 17.53
N LYS A 192 -11.61 -1.35 17.57
CA LYS A 192 -11.52 -0.31 18.61
C LYS A 192 -12.46 0.89 18.34
N GLY A 193 -13.21 0.85 17.26
CA GLY A 193 -14.17 1.89 16.86
C GLY A 193 -13.73 2.72 15.65
N GLY A 194 -14.52 3.76 15.36
CA GLY A 194 -14.29 4.67 14.23
C GLY A 194 -15.04 4.29 12.96
N LEU A 195 -15.53 3.05 12.83
CA LEU A 195 -16.51 2.63 11.83
C LEU A 195 -17.88 2.42 12.49
N THR A 196 -18.95 2.73 11.76
CA THR A 196 -20.31 2.38 12.16
C THR A 196 -20.60 0.93 11.80
N SER A 197 -21.61 0.32 12.45
CA SER A 197 -22.06 -1.02 12.11
C SER A 197 -22.52 -1.13 10.65
N SER A 198 -23.10 -0.07 10.11
CA SER A 198 -23.52 -0.01 8.69
C SER A 198 -22.32 -0.02 7.74
N GLU A 199 -21.25 0.71 8.04
CA GLU A 199 -20.03 0.71 7.23
C GLU A 199 -19.38 -0.67 7.23
N ILE A 200 -19.31 -1.34 8.38
CA ILE A 200 -18.78 -2.69 8.51
C ILE A 200 -19.64 -3.67 7.73
N TYR A 201 -20.95 -3.64 7.93
CA TYR A 201 -21.91 -4.53 7.25
C TYR A 201 -21.82 -4.40 5.73
N LEU A 202 -21.93 -3.15 5.20
CA LEU A 202 -21.87 -2.89 3.77
C LEU A 202 -20.54 -3.34 3.16
N SER A 203 -19.45 -2.98 3.82
CA SER A 203 -18.13 -3.27 3.29
C SER A 203 -17.85 -4.77 3.24
N GLN A 204 -18.12 -5.51 4.31
CA GLN A 204 -17.84 -6.95 4.34
C GLN A 204 -18.80 -7.76 3.47
N ASN A 205 -20.07 -7.37 3.31
CA ASN A 205 -20.99 -8.05 2.39
C ASN A 205 -20.56 -7.87 0.94
N LEU A 206 -20.15 -6.66 0.54
CA LEU A 206 -19.63 -6.40 -0.79
C LEU A 206 -18.31 -7.15 -1.05
N SER A 207 -17.54 -7.44 -0.02
CA SER A 207 -16.22 -8.05 -0.11
C SER A 207 -16.19 -9.51 0.34
N SER A 208 -17.34 -10.11 0.60
CA SER A 208 -17.46 -11.41 1.24
C SER A 208 -16.56 -12.48 0.60
N ASN A 209 -16.64 -12.64 -0.73
CA ASN A 209 -15.86 -13.65 -1.45
C ASN A 209 -14.35 -13.45 -1.31
N MET A 210 -13.89 -12.21 -1.46
CA MET A 210 -12.45 -11.91 -1.33
C MET A 210 -11.99 -12.02 0.13
N MET A 211 -12.84 -11.66 1.10
CA MET A 211 -12.53 -11.87 2.51
C MET A 211 -12.35 -13.36 2.82
N ASP A 212 -13.26 -14.22 2.34
CA ASP A 212 -13.16 -15.67 2.53
C ASP A 212 -11.91 -16.24 1.85
N GLU A 213 -11.65 -15.86 0.59
CA GLU A 213 -10.49 -16.30 -0.18
C GLU A 213 -9.16 -15.94 0.48
N PHE A 214 -9.09 -14.76 1.11
CA PHE A 214 -7.89 -14.29 1.80
C PHE A 214 -7.90 -14.58 3.31
N GLY A 215 -8.90 -15.32 3.82
CA GLY A 215 -8.98 -15.76 5.21
C GLY A 215 -9.19 -14.62 6.20
N TYR A 216 -10.04 -13.65 5.86
CA TYR A 216 -10.51 -12.60 6.77
C TYR A 216 -11.87 -12.95 7.33
N GLU A 217 -11.97 -13.14 8.65
CA GLU A 217 -13.22 -13.42 9.33
C GLU A 217 -14.20 -12.25 9.21
N LYS A 218 -15.51 -12.57 9.11
CA LYS A 218 -16.58 -11.58 9.03
C LYS A 218 -17.29 -11.44 10.38
N GLU A 219 -17.70 -10.21 10.72
CA GLU A 219 -18.62 -9.98 11.83
C GLU A 219 -20.01 -10.48 11.46
N THR A 220 -20.69 -11.09 12.42
CA THR A 220 -22.08 -11.57 12.26
C THR A 220 -23.06 -10.48 12.69
N PHE A 221 -24.08 -10.25 11.89
CA PHE A 221 -25.17 -9.33 12.19
C PHE A 221 -26.48 -10.10 12.18
N THR A 222 -27.23 -10.00 13.27
CA THR A 222 -28.57 -10.65 13.36
C THR A 222 -29.55 -10.02 12.37
N PHE A 223 -29.45 -8.69 12.19
CA PHE A 223 -30.21 -7.93 11.20
C PHE A 223 -29.32 -6.89 10.52
N PRO A 224 -29.63 -6.49 9.26
CA PRO A 224 -28.95 -5.36 8.63
C PRO A 224 -29.09 -4.12 9.52
N PRO A 225 -28.02 -3.34 9.75
CA PRO A 225 -28.11 -2.08 10.49
C PRO A 225 -29.08 -1.11 9.81
N ILE A 226 -29.91 -0.40 10.60
CA ILE A 226 -30.99 0.48 10.11
C ILE A 226 -30.51 1.50 9.06
N MET A 227 -29.30 2.05 9.21
CA MET A 227 -28.72 3.00 8.26
C MET A 227 -28.38 2.40 6.88
N VAL A 228 -28.40 1.07 6.72
CA VAL A 228 -28.18 0.43 5.41
C VAL A 228 -29.41 0.58 4.51
N VAL A 229 -30.59 0.72 5.11
CA VAL A 229 -31.86 0.89 4.38
C VAL A 229 -31.98 2.28 3.76
N LEU A 230 -31.15 3.24 4.17
CA LEU A 230 -31.18 4.65 3.73
C LEU A 230 -30.12 4.99 2.67
N HIS A 231 -29.31 4.03 2.23
CA HIS A 231 -28.29 4.14 1.18
C HIS A 231 -28.60 3.24 -0.02
#